data_7f8dbad6c7394c8d131a010b18837bc0
#
_entry.id   7f8dbad6c7394c8d131a010b18837bc0
#
_cell.length_a   1.000
_cell.length_b   1.000
_cell.length_c   1.000
_cell.angle_alpha   90.00
_cell.angle_beta   90.00
_cell.angle_gamma   90.00
#
_symmetry.space_group_name_H-M   'P 1'
#
loop_
_entity.id
_entity.type
_entity.pdbx_description
1 polymer ?
#
loop_
_entity_poly.entity_id
_entity_poly.type
_entity_poly.pdbx_seq_one_letter_code
_entity_poly.pdbx_strand_id
1 'polypeptide(L)'
;IRRPPRSTLFPYTTLFRSIAVNLAISLKNLNYNVGILDADIYGPSIPKMMGILEKPKSEDGINLIPIKKFNIQCMSIGFMVSEETPMIWRGPMVASTIKTFTNKVLWNNIDFLIIDLPPGTGDALLTFSQEIDIDGAVIITTPQDIAVIDVKKGIEMFKRTNVKILGIIENMTSFTSDDGIEHFIFGKDGGKIIAEKFNIELLGQIPINIEIRKNSDEGNPFVENNTVNKVTTIFKNISEKIIKNIN
;
A
#
# COMPACT_ATOMS: atom_id res chain seq x y z
N ILE A 1 6.78 10.65 25.80
CA ILE A 1 6.51 9.34 25.18
C ILE A 1 6.01 9.66 23.79
N ARG A 2 6.83 9.38 22.74
CA ARG A 2 6.41 9.51 21.35
C ARG A 2 5.35 8.43 21.08
N ARG A 3 4.19 8.81 20.53
CA ARG A 3 3.25 7.83 19.99
C ARG A 3 3.95 7.05 18.86
N PRO A 4 3.81 5.72 18.79
CA PRO A 4 4.29 4.97 17.64
C PRO A 4 3.61 5.49 16.36
N PRO A 5 4.27 5.39 15.18
CA PRO A 5 3.65 5.78 13.93
C PRO A 5 2.40 4.94 13.67
N ARG A 6 1.39 5.55 13.06
CA ARG A 6 0.17 4.84 12.64
C ARG A 6 0.50 3.92 11.47
N SER A 7 0.26 2.62 11.63
CA SER A 7 0.57 1.60 10.64
C SER A 7 -0.70 1.16 9.90
N THR A 8 -0.68 1.23 8.58
CA THR A 8 -1.81 0.84 7.72
C THR A 8 -1.37 -0.21 6.71
N LEU A 9 -2.07 -1.34 6.65
CA LEU A 9 -1.77 -2.47 5.78
C LEU A 9 -2.56 -2.42 4.48
N PHE A 10 -1.91 -2.78 3.38
CA PHE A 10 -2.51 -2.93 2.05
C PHE A 10 -2.24 -4.35 1.52
N PRO A 11 -3.16 -5.30 1.70
CA PRO A 11 -3.00 -6.61 1.08
C PRO A 11 -3.51 -6.60 -0.36
N TYR A 12 -2.77 -7.21 -1.26
CA TYR A 12 -3.06 -7.65 -2.64
C TYR A 12 -2.27 -7.03 -3.80
N THR A 13 -1.81 -7.91 -4.65
CA THR A 13 -1.20 -7.90 -6.01
C THR A 13 -0.48 -6.64 -6.54
N THR A 14 0.44 -6.88 -7.49
CA THR A 14 1.26 -5.87 -8.20
C THR A 14 0.44 -4.69 -8.77
N LEU A 15 -0.81 -4.91 -9.13
CA LEU A 15 -1.73 -3.89 -9.67
C LEU A 15 -2.19 -2.85 -8.63
N PHE A 16 -1.94 -3.09 -7.33
CA PHE A 16 -2.41 -2.24 -6.24
C PHE A 16 -1.31 -1.44 -5.56
N ARG A 17 -0.04 -1.74 -5.83
CA ARG A 17 1.12 -1.04 -5.27
C ARG A 17 1.18 0.43 -5.69
N SER A 18 0.76 0.74 -6.93
CA SER A 18 0.62 2.13 -7.36
C SER A 18 -0.34 2.91 -6.47
N ILE A 19 -1.34 2.25 -5.86
CA ILE A 19 -2.25 2.87 -4.90
C ILE A 19 -1.52 3.20 -3.60
N ALA A 20 -0.74 2.26 -3.05
CA ALA A 20 0.03 2.49 -1.83
C ALA A 20 0.99 3.68 -1.97
N VAL A 21 1.74 3.74 -3.08
CA VAL A 21 2.66 4.85 -3.37
C VAL A 21 1.90 6.17 -3.52
N ASN A 22 0.82 6.21 -4.30
CA ASN A 22 0.06 7.44 -4.52
C ASN A 22 -0.70 7.91 -3.26
N LEU A 23 -1.13 6.99 -2.39
CA LEU A 23 -1.68 7.33 -1.07
C LEU A 23 -0.60 7.91 -0.14
N ALA A 24 0.62 7.35 -0.16
CA ALA A 24 1.73 7.90 0.60
C ALA A 24 2.02 9.36 0.19
N ILE A 25 2.07 9.62 -1.12
CA ILE A 25 2.22 10.98 -1.65
C ILE A 25 1.03 11.87 -1.24
N SER A 26 -0.20 11.35 -1.31
CA SER A 26 -1.40 12.08 -0.94
C SER A 26 -1.42 12.48 0.54
N LEU A 27 -1.05 11.58 1.45
CA LEU A 27 -0.90 11.87 2.88
C LEU A 27 0.21 12.91 3.12
N LYS A 28 1.35 12.79 2.44
CA LYS A 28 2.43 13.78 2.48
C LYS A 28 1.93 15.16 2.03
N ASN A 29 1.11 15.22 0.98
CA ASN A 29 0.52 16.47 0.48
C ASN A 29 -0.52 17.07 1.46
N LEU A 30 -1.03 16.28 2.39
CA LEU A 30 -1.83 16.74 3.54
C LEU A 30 -0.98 17.12 4.76
N ASN A 31 0.33 17.33 4.56
CA ASN A 31 1.32 17.74 5.57
C ASN A 31 1.62 16.71 6.67
N TYR A 32 1.46 15.43 6.40
CA TYR A 32 1.92 14.37 7.28
C TYR A 32 3.32 13.88 6.90
N ASN A 33 4.10 13.47 7.89
CA ASN A 33 5.36 12.78 7.67
C ASN A 33 5.07 11.30 7.42
N VAL A 34 5.44 10.80 6.25
CA VAL A 34 5.03 9.48 5.79
C VAL A 34 6.24 8.57 5.58
N GLY A 35 6.13 7.35 6.08
CA GLY A 35 6.97 6.22 5.72
C GLY A 35 6.18 5.24 4.82
N ILE A 36 6.89 4.57 3.92
CA ILE A 36 6.37 3.47 3.12
C ILE A 36 7.31 2.27 3.23
N LEU A 37 6.75 1.12 3.58
CA LEU A 37 7.44 -0.16 3.67
C LEU A 37 6.89 -1.12 2.61
N ASP A 38 7.73 -1.47 1.64
CA ASP A 38 7.45 -2.54 0.70
C ASP A 38 7.85 -3.88 1.33
N ALA A 39 6.86 -4.62 1.76
CA ALA A 39 7.02 -5.91 2.41
C ALA A 39 6.67 -7.09 1.50
N ASP A 40 6.44 -6.85 0.20
CA ASP A 40 6.20 -7.93 -0.74
C ASP A 40 7.49 -8.64 -1.14
N ILE A 41 7.72 -9.76 -0.46
CA ILE A 41 8.89 -10.61 -0.65
C ILE A 41 8.98 -11.29 -2.03
N TYR A 42 7.85 -11.42 -2.72
CA TYR A 42 7.79 -12.14 -4.01
C TYR A 42 8.02 -11.24 -5.21
N GLY A 43 7.90 -9.94 -5.05
CA GLY A 43 8.09 -9.03 -6.15
C GLY A 43 8.12 -7.57 -5.71
N PRO A 44 9.10 -7.16 -4.91
CA PRO A 44 9.20 -5.79 -4.42
C PRO A 44 9.29 -4.82 -5.61
N SER A 45 8.48 -3.78 -5.60
CA SER A 45 8.41 -2.84 -6.72
C SER A 45 8.27 -1.36 -6.33
N ILE A 46 8.03 -1.06 -5.07
CA ILE A 46 7.92 0.33 -4.59
C ILE A 46 9.19 1.13 -4.89
N PRO A 47 10.43 0.61 -4.71
CA PRO A 47 11.62 1.35 -5.10
C PRO A 47 11.60 1.79 -6.56
N LYS A 48 11.23 0.89 -7.48
CA LYS A 48 11.12 1.20 -8.90
C LYS A 48 10.04 2.27 -9.15
N MET A 49 8.86 2.13 -8.55
CA MET A 49 7.75 3.08 -8.69
C MET A 49 8.08 4.48 -8.13
N MET A 50 9.04 4.55 -7.21
CA MET A 50 9.53 5.81 -6.64
C MET A 50 10.84 6.30 -7.28
N GLY A 51 11.36 5.60 -8.31
CA GLY A 51 12.62 5.94 -8.96
C GLY A 51 13.82 5.91 -8.02
N ILE A 52 13.83 4.95 -7.07
CA ILE A 52 14.91 4.74 -6.11
C ILE A 52 15.84 3.65 -6.65
N LEU A 53 17.08 4.02 -6.93
CA LEU A 53 18.12 3.10 -7.44
C LEU A 53 19.19 2.78 -6.38
N GLU A 54 19.25 3.57 -5.33
CA GLU A 54 20.21 3.42 -4.24
C GLU A 54 19.75 2.40 -3.19
N LYS A 55 20.72 1.88 -2.42
CA LYS A 55 20.43 0.98 -1.29
C LYS A 55 20.47 1.75 0.03
N PRO A 56 19.68 1.31 1.05
CA PRO A 56 19.70 1.93 2.36
C PRO A 56 21.09 1.79 3.00
N LYS A 57 21.48 2.81 3.76
CA LYS A 57 22.75 2.83 4.49
C LYS A 57 22.53 2.30 5.91
N SER A 58 23.61 1.80 6.51
CA SER A 58 23.69 1.49 7.92
C SER A 58 24.97 2.12 8.46
N GLU A 59 24.87 2.94 9.51
CA GLU A 59 26.04 3.58 10.13
C GLU A 59 26.69 2.66 11.16
N ASP A 60 25.91 1.84 11.82
CA ASP A 60 26.35 0.93 12.89
C ASP A 60 26.43 -0.55 12.47
N GLY A 61 26.13 -0.84 11.19
CA GLY A 61 26.05 -2.20 10.66
C GLY A 61 24.83 -3.01 11.15
N ILE A 62 23.94 -2.41 11.95
CA ILE A 62 22.78 -3.07 12.56
C ILE A 62 21.49 -2.43 12.13
N ASN A 63 21.42 -1.09 12.20
CA ASN A 63 20.23 -0.32 11.90
C ASN A 63 20.24 0.19 10.46
N LEU A 64 19.08 0.20 9.82
CA LEU A 64 18.89 0.64 8.44
C LEU A 64 18.29 2.05 8.41
N ILE A 65 18.91 2.93 7.64
CA ILE A 65 18.38 4.28 7.41
C ILE A 65 17.48 4.23 6.19
N PRO A 66 16.17 4.56 6.30
CA PRO A 66 15.26 4.55 5.16
C PRO A 66 15.67 5.61 4.14
N ILE A 67 15.50 5.29 2.86
CA ILE A 67 15.81 6.21 1.76
C ILE A 67 14.72 7.27 1.68
N LYS A 68 15.11 8.54 1.57
CA LYS A 68 14.16 9.64 1.45
C LYS A 68 13.98 10.04 -0.01
N LYS A 69 12.76 9.86 -0.53
CA LYS A 69 12.35 10.28 -1.88
C LYS A 69 10.98 10.96 -1.84
N PHE A 70 10.76 12.03 -2.58
CA PHE A 70 9.52 12.83 -2.55
C PHE A 70 9.08 13.25 -1.13
N ASN A 71 10.02 13.48 -0.22
CA ASN A 71 9.78 13.70 1.21
C ASN A 71 9.10 12.54 1.95
N ILE A 72 9.13 11.33 1.40
CA ILE A 72 8.67 10.09 2.01
C ILE A 72 9.88 9.23 2.37
N GLN A 73 9.86 8.61 3.56
CA GLN A 73 10.86 7.65 3.96
C GLN A 73 10.46 6.28 3.41
N CYS A 74 11.33 5.68 2.61
CA CYS A 74 11.08 4.40 1.94
C CYS A 74 12.02 3.31 2.41
N MET A 75 11.47 2.16 2.72
CA MET A 75 12.19 0.91 2.92
C MET A 75 11.52 -0.21 2.11
N SER A 76 12.31 -1.11 1.58
CA SER A 76 11.82 -2.25 0.80
C SER A 76 12.66 -3.48 1.05
N ILE A 77 12.02 -4.63 1.06
CA ILE A 77 12.70 -5.92 1.04
C ILE A 77 13.55 -6.08 -0.24
N GLY A 78 13.18 -5.42 -1.33
CA GLY A 78 13.92 -5.39 -2.58
C GLY A 78 15.33 -4.81 -2.46
N PHE A 79 15.59 -3.98 -1.45
CA PHE A 79 16.94 -3.49 -1.19
C PHE A 79 17.88 -4.55 -0.61
N MET A 80 17.34 -5.60 -0.02
CA MET A 80 18.09 -6.66 0.66
C MET A 80 18.28 -7.90 -0.22
N VAL A 81 17.59 -7.96 -1.36
CA VAL A 81 17.61 -9.10 -2.28
C VAL A 81 18.36 -8.68 -3.54
N SER A 82 19.21 -9.55 -4.05
CA SER A 82 19.83 -9.38 -5.37
C SER A 82 18.83 -9.76 -6.46
N GLU A 83 18.64 -8.92 -7.47
CA GLU A 83 17.78 -9.23 -8.62
C GLU A 83 18.26 -10.47 -9.41
N GLU A 84 19.56 -10.77 -9.32
CA GLU A 84 20.20 -11.85 -10.07
C GLU A 84 20.07 -13.23 -9.39
N THR A 85 19.69 -13.28 -8.12
CA THR A 85 19.65 -14.55 -7.38
C THR A 85 18.23 -14.80 -6.86
N PRO A 86 17.48 -15.75 -7.45
CA PRO A 86 16.17 -16.12 -6.92
C PRO A 86 16.31 -16.66 -5.50
N MET A 87 15.83 -15.93 -4.52
CA MET A 87 15.76 -16.42 -3.14
C MET A 87 14.50 -17.26 -2.94
N ILE A 88 14.67 -18.47 -2.45
CA ILE A 88 13.55 -19.30 -2.02
C ILE A 88 13.18 -18.86 -0.61
N TRP A 89 12.14 -18.05 -0.50
CA TRP A 89 11.61 -17.58 0.77
C TRP A 89 10.91 -18.71 1.53
N ARG A 90 11.37 -18.97 2.75
CA ARG A 90 10.72 -19.89 3.70
C ARG A 90 10.11 -19.09 4.84
N GLY A 91 9.03 -19.59 5.43
CA GLY A 91 8.31 -18.90 6.53
C GLY A 91 9.22 -18.28 7.59
N PRO A 92 10.21 -18.98 8.17
CA PRO A 92 11.13 -18.42 9.16
C PRO A 92 11.97 -17.24 8.64
N MET A 93 12.34 -17.25 7.36
CA MET A 93 13.08 -16.14 6.74
C MET A 93 12.18 -14.91 6.58
N VAL A 94 10.94 -15.11 6.17
CA VAL A 94 9.93 -14.05 6.08
C VAL A 94 9.75 -13.38 7.43
N ALA A 95 9.50 -14.18 8.48
CA ALA A 95 9.33 -13.68 9.85
C ALA A 95 10.57 -12.91 10.34
N SER A 96 11.77 -13.43 10.10
CA SER A 96 13.02 -12.74 10.47
C SER A 96 13.20 -11.40 9.76
N THR A 97 12.84 -11.33 8.47
CA THR A 97 12.94 -10.10 7.70
C THR A 97 11.92 -9.06 8.17
N ILE A 98 10.70 -9.49 8.45
CA ILE A 98 9.66 -8.63 9.04
C ILE A 98 10.16 -8.04 10.36
N LYS A 99 10.70 -8.86 11.27
CA LYS A 99 11.31 -8.39 12.52
C LYS A 99 12.44 -7.39 12.31
N THR A 100 13.25 -7.59 11.28
CA THR A 100 14.31 -6.64 10.93
C THR A 100 13.72 -5.30 10.52
N PHE A 101 12.71 -5.27 9.67
CA PHE A 101 12.07 -4.02 9.24
C PHE A 101 11.32 -3.31 10.38
N THR A 102 10.74 -4.07 11.28
CA THR A 102 10.04 -3.53 12.46
C THR A 102 11.01 -2.90 13.45
N ASN A 103 12.15 -3.59 13.74
CA ASN A 103 13.00 -3.26 14.87
C ASN A 103 14.29 -2.52 14.48
N LYS A 104 14.73 -2.61 13.22
CA LYS A 104 16.03 -2.10 12.79
C LYS A 104 15.95 -0.95 11.75
N VAL A 105 14.77 -0.58 11.29
CA VAL A 105 14.63 0.60 10.44
C VAL A 105 14.43 1.84 11.30
N LEU A 106 15.33 2.80 11.14
CA LEU A 106 15.30 4.06 11.87
C LEU A 106 14.34 5.07 11.24
N TRP A 107 13.04 4.80 11.36
CA TRP A 107 12.00 5.75 10.95
C TRP A 107 12.11 7.04 11.75
N ASN A 108 12.25 8.17 11.06
CA ASN A 108 12.43 9.47 11.72
C ASN A 108 11.15 10.32 11.68
N ASN A 109 10.52 10.48 12.83
CA ASN A 109 9.39 11.38 13.05
C ASN A 109 8.27 11.22 12.01
N ILE A 110 7.86 9.98 11.72
CA ILE A 110 6.73 9.69 10.82
C ILE A 110 5.41 9.69 11.60
N ASP A 111 4.36 10.20 10.94
CA ASP A 111 2.98 10.18 11.44
C ASP A 111 2.25 8.93 10.94
N PHE A 112 2.55 8.50 9.70
CA PHE A 112 1.98 7.32 9.05
C PHE A 112 3.07 6.42 8.50
N LEU A 113 2.94 5.12 8.74
CA LEU A 113 3.69 4.08 8.05
C LEU A 113 2.72 3.26 7.19
N ILE A 114 2.86 3.38 5.87
CA ILE A 114 2.13 2.55 4.92
C ILE A 114 2.93 1.27 4.69
N ILE A 115 2.30 0.11 4.88
CA ILE A 115 2.93 -1.18 4.68
C ILE A 115 2.23 -1.89 3.52
N ASP A 116 2.96 -2.10 2.43
CA ASP A 116 2.49 -2.88 1.28
C ASP A 116 2.85 -4.35 1.47
N LEU A 117 1.82 -5.17 1.64
CA LEU A 117 1.97 -6.59 1.97
C LEU A 117 1.98 -7.48 0.72
N PRO A 118 2.62 -8.66 0.79
CA PRO A 118 2.52 -9.65 -0.27
C PRO A 118 1.07 -10.10 -0.47
N PRO A 119 0.74 -10.58 -1.68
CA PRO A 119 -0.58 -11.10 -1.98
C PRO A 119 -0.90 -12.36 -1.16
N GLY A 120 -2.16 -12.50 -0.79
CA GLY A 120 -2.66 -13.66 -0.06
C GLY A 120 -2.87 -13.43 1.44
N THR A 121 -3.41 -14.46 2.09
CA THR A 121 -3.76 -14.46 3.52
C THR A 121 -2.77 -15.30 4.35
N GLY A 122 -1.51 -15.33 3.91
CA GLY A 122 -0.51 -16.25 4.45
C GLY A 122 0.21 -15.75 5.71
N ASP A 123 1.27 -16.49 6.08
CA ASP A 123 2.05 -16.30 7.30
C ASP A 123 2.66 -14.90 7.44
N ALA A 124 2.94 -14.21 6.34
CA ALA A 124 3.50 -12.87 6.36
C ALA A 124 2.60 -11.88 7.11
N LEU A 125 1.30 -11.88 6.81
CA LEU A 125 0.36 -10.97 7.46
C LEU A 125 0.14 -11.32 8.94
N LEU A 126 0.05 -12.63 9.26
CA LEU A 126 -0.01 -13.05 10.66
C LEU A 126 1.23 -12.58 11.43
N THR A 127 2.42 -12.71 10.82
CA THR A 127 3.66 -12.23 11.43
C THR A 127 3.65 -10.72 11.61
N PHE A 128 3.23 -9.94 10.60
CA PHE A 128 3.11 -8.48 10.74
C PHE A 128 2.16 -8.09 11.86
N SER A 129 0.98 -8.72 11.95
CA SER A 129 0.00 -8.43 13.00
C SER A 129 0.45 -8.81 14.41
N GLN A 130 1.44 -9.69 14.53
CA GLN A 130 2.05 -10.08 15.81
C GLN A 130 3.25 -9.21 16.21
N GLU A 131 3.96 -8.65 15.24
CA GLU A 131 5.21 -7.91 15.46
C GLU A 131 5.02 -6.38 15.45
N ILE A 132 3.90 -5.88 14.91
CA ILE A 132 3.60 -4.45 14.79
C ILE A 132 2.19 -4.17 15.31
N ASP A 133 2.05 -3.11 16.09
CA ASP A 133 0.73 -2.54 16.39
C ASP A 133 0.17 -1.88 15.13
N ILE A 134 -0.84 -2.52 14.54
CA ILE A 134 -1.46 -2.07 13.31
C ILE A 134 -2.72 -1.28 13.64
N ASP A 135 -2.73 0.01 13.32
CA ASP A 135 -3.89 0.88 13.54
C ASP A 135 -5.08 0.53 12.62
N GLY A 136 -4.80 -0.04 11.47
CA GLY A 136 -5.85 -0.52 10.59
C GLY A 136 -5.37 -1.01 9.23
N ALA A 137 -6.30 -1.62 8.50
CA ALA A 137 -6.08 -2.15 7.16
C ALA A 137 -7.02 -1.49 6.15
N VAL A 138 -6.51 -1.22 4.97
CA VAL A 138 -7.30 -0.80 3.80
C VAL A 138 -7.32 -1.95 2.81
N ILE A 139 -8.50 -2.38 2.42
CA ILE A 139 -8.67 -3.44 1.43
C ILE A 139 -8.80 -2.83 0.04
N ILE A 140 -8.01 -3.32 -0.91
CA ILE A 140 -8.10 -2.89 -2.30
C ILE A 140 -8.68 -4.03 -3.12
N THR A 141 -9.62 -3.73 -4.01
CA THR A 141 -10.27 -4.70 -4.90
C THR A 141 -10.47 -4.11 -6.29
N THR A 142 -10.87 -4.96 -7.22
CA THR A 142 -11.42 -4.54 -8.53
C THR A 142 -12.90 -4.88 -8.58
N PRO A 143 -13.68 -4.37 -9.56
CA PRO A 143 -15.11 -4.68 -9.68
C PRO A 143 -15.44 -6.15 -9.97
N GLN A 144 -14.47 -6.98 -10.36
CA GLN A 144 -14.66 -8.36 -10.79
C GLN A 144 -15.17 -9.28 -9.66
N ASP A 145 -16.11 -10.17 -9.96
CA ASP A 145 -16.65 -11.13 -9.00
C ASP A 145 -15.59 -12.03 -8.36
N ILE A 146 -14.54 -12.39 -9.09
CA ILE A 146 -13.45 -13.21 -8.56
C ILE A 146 -12.66 -12.47 -7.48
N ALA A 147 -12.47 -11.15 -7.61
CA ALA A 147 -11.81 -10.32 -6.61
C ALA A 147 -12.61 -10.24 -5.30
N VAL A 148 -13.94 -10.33 -5.41
CA VAL A 148 -14.86 -10.40 -4.25
C VAL A 148 -14.55 -11.57 -3.32
N ILE A 149 -14.17 -12.73 -3.88
CA ILE A 149 -13.85 -13.94 -3.10
C ILE A 149 -12.60 -13.71 -2.25
N ASP A 150 -11.59 -13.06 -2.83
CA ASP A 150 -10.34 -12.80 -2.12
C ASP A 150 -10.50 -11.71 -1.05
N VAL A 151 -11.30 -10.69 -1.34
CA VAL A 151 -11.65 -9.66 -0.33
C VAL A 151 -12.33 -10.29 0.89
N LYS A 152 -13.25 -11.25 0.69
CA LYS A 152 -13.88 -11.95 1.82
C LYS A 152 -12.86 -12.65 2.70
N LYS A 153 -11.88 -13.35 2.09
CA LYS A 153 -10.79 -14.01 2.85
C LYS A 153 -9.97 -12.98 3.64
N GLY A 154 -9.64 -11.83 3.02
CA GLY A 154 -8.93 -10.73 3.66
C GLY A 154 -9.69 -10.16 4.87
N ILE A 155 -11.00 -9.91 4.70
CA ILE A 155 -11.87 -9.42 5.78
C ILE A 155 -11.87 -10.40 6.97
N GLU A 156 -12.10 -11.70 6.70
CA GLU A 156 -12.13 -12.71 7.76
C GLU A 156 -10.79 -12.83 8.48
N MET A 157 -9.69 -12.69 7.76
CA MET A 157 -8.37 -12.74 8.34
C MET A 157 -8.10 -11.52 9.23
N PHE A 158 -8.40 -10.29 8.80
CA PHE A 158 -8.25 -9.09 9.62
C PHE A 158 -9.13 -9.16 10.88
N LYS A 159 -10.33 -9.72 10.79
CA LYS A 159 -11.16 -10.01 11.97
C LYS A 159 -10.48 -10.98 12.93
N ARG A 160 -9.88 -12.05 12.45
CA ARG A 160 -9.16 -13.03 13.29
C ARG A 160 -7.91 -12.47 13.95
N THR A 161 -7.24 -11.55 13.30
CA THR A 161 -6.04 -10.86 13.84
C THR A 161 -6.39 -9.61 14.64
N ASN A 162 -7.68 -9.30 14.80
CA ASN A 162 -8.19 -8.12 15.50
C ASN A 162 -7.66 -6.79 14.93
N VAL A 163 -7.38 -6.75 13.61
CA VAL A 163 -6.99 -5.55 12.89
C VAL A 163 -8.23 -4.84 12.39
N LYS A 164 -8.39 -3.56 12.72
CA LYS A 164 -9.49 -2.72 12.27
C LYS A 164 -9.44 -2.54 10.75
N ILE A 165 -10.56 -2.79 10.05
CA ILE A 165 -10.66 -2.47 8.63
C ILE A 165 -11.12 -1.02 8.50
N LEU A 166 -10.27 -0.17 7.92
CA LEU A 166 -10.55 1.26 7.74
C LEU A 166 -11.47 1.53 6.56
N GLY A 167 -11.50 0.61 5.59
CA GLY A 167 -12.39 0.70 4.44
C GLY A 167 -11.89 -0.09 3.23
N ILE A 168 -12.66 0.04 2.14
CA ILE A 168 -12.40 -0.61 0.86
C ILE A 168 -12.11 0.47 -0.19
N ILE A 169 -11.11 0.24 -1.04
CA ILE A 169 -10.85 1.00 -2.25
C ILE A 169 -11.16 0.10 -3.45
N GLU A 170 -12.04 0.54 -4.34
CA GLU A 170 -12.25 -0.13 -5.62
C GLU A 170 -11.35 0.49 -6.67
N ASN A 171 -10.41 -0.28 -7.19
CA ASN A 171 -9.50 0.13 -8.25
C ASN A 171 -10.01 -0.37 -9.61
N MET A 172 -9.62 0.31 -10.70
CA MET A 172 -9.99 -0.03 -12.08
C MET A 172 -11.50 -0.04 -12.30
N THR A 173 -12.20 0.91 -11.71
CA THR A 173 -13.68 0.98 -11.73
C THR A 173 -14.24 1.18 -13.12
N SER A 174 -13.63 2.04 -13.90
CA SER A 174 -14.03 2.37 -15.26
C SER A 174 -12.85 2.90 -16.07
N PHE A 175 -12.98 2.90 -17.36
CA PHE A 175 -12.06 3.54 -18.31
C PHE A 175 -12.85 4.54 -19.14
N THR A 176 -12.38 5.78 -19.23
CA THR A 176 -12.97 6.79 -20.12
C THR A 176 -12.15 6.86 -21.39
N SER A 177 -12.77 6.55 -22.53
CA SER A 177 -12.17 6.66 -23.86
C SER A 177 -12.06 8.12 -24.32
N ASP A 178 -11.34 8.37 -25.41
CA ASP A 178 -11.07 9.72 -25.92
C ASP A 178 -12.35 10.47 -26.37
N ASP A 179 -13.40 9.74 -26.73
CA ASP A 179 -14.73 10.27 -27.04
C ASP A 179 -15.59 10.59 -25.79
N GLY A 180 -15.03 10.38 -24.59
CA GLY A 180 -15.69 10.66 -23.31
C GLY A 180 -16.64 9.56 -22.84
N ILE A 181 -16.71 8.42 -23.52
CA ILE A 181 -17.54 7.29 -23.12
C ILE A 181 -16.88 6.52 -21.99
N GLU A 182 -17.67 6.21 -20.95
CA GLU A 182 -17.19 5.41 -19.81
C GLU A 182 -17.46 3.92 -20.03
N HIS A 183 -16.41 3.12 -19.92
CA HIS A 183 -16.43 1.66 -20.11
C HIS A 183 -16.11 0.95 -18.79
N PHE A 184 -16.92 -0.03 -18.41
CA PHE A 184 -16.74 -0.85 -17.21
C PHE A 184 -16.07 -2.18 -17.57
N ILE A 185 -14.78 -2.12 -17.93
CA ILE A 185 -14.01 -3.25 -18.47
C ILE A 185 -13.98 -4.45 -17.49
N PHE A 186 -13.94 -4.19 -16.20
CA PHE A 186 -13.86 -5.20 -15.14
C PHE A 186 -15.19 -5.41 -14.40
N GLY A 187 -16.31 -4.96 -14.95
CA GLY A 187 -17.59 -4.96 -14.25
C GLY A 187 -17.85 -3.66 -13.52
N LYS A 188 -18.90 -3.59 -12.73
CA LYS A 188 -19.36 -2.38 -12.07
C LYS A 188 -19.71 -2.62 -10.61
N ASP A 189 -19.26 -1.71 -9.73
CA ASP A 189 -19.67 -1.62 -8.32
C ASP A 189 -19.35 -2.87 -7.45
N GLY A 190 -18.45 -3.77 -7.87
CA GLY A 190 -18.12 -4.96 -7.09
C GLY A 190 -17.59 -4.64 -5.69
N GLY A 191 -16.70 -3.65 -5.57
CA GLY A 191 -16.18 -3.17 -4.28
C GLY A 191 -17.26 -2.51 -3.44
N LYS A 192 -18.19 -1.77 -4.06
CA LYS A 192 -19.33 -1.16 -3.38
C LYS A 192 -20.27 -2.22 -2.80
N ILE A 193 -20.60 -3.25 -3.57
CA ILE A 193 -21.46 -4.36 -3.15
C ILE A 193 -20.84 -5.08 -1.92
N ILE A 194 -19.51 -5.27 -1.94
CA ILE A 194 -18.81 -5.87 -0.79
C ILE A 194 -18.84 -4.94 0.41
N ALA A 195 -18.56 -3.66 0.22
CA ALA A 195 -18.58 -2.65 1.27
C ALA A 195 -19.92 -2.65 2.00
N GLU A 196 -21.02 -2.62 1.26
CA GLU A 196 -22.38 -2.70 1.79
C GLU A 196 -22.64 -4.03 2.51
N LYS A 197 -22.25 -5.16 1.89
CA LYS A 197 -22.47 -6.51 2.47
C LYS A 197 -21.79 -6.72 3.81
N PHE A 198 -20.58 -6.17 3.99
CA PHE A 198 -19.79 -6.34 5.22
C PHE A 198 -19.88 -5.15 6.17
N ASN A 199 -20.70 -4.15 5.83
CA ASN A 199 -20.83 -2.88 6.57
C ASN A 199 -19.46 -2.20 6.79
N ILE A 200 -18.68 -2.11 5.71
CA ILE A 200 -17.36 -1.47 5.67
C ILE A 200 -17.49 -0.23 4.77
N GLU A 201 -16.84 0.88 5.11
CA GLU A 201 -16.89 2.08 4.30
C GLU A 201 -16.19 1.89 2.94
N LEU A 202 -16.82 2.32 1.84
CA LEU A 202 -16.16 2.51 0.55
C LEU A 202 -15.39 3.84 0.58
N LEU A 203 -14.07 3.77 0.70
CA LEU A 203 -13.19 4.94 0.77
C LEU A 203 -13.17 5.71 -0.54
N GLY A 204 -13.14 4.98 -1.66
CA GLY A 204 -13.16 5.59 -2.99
C GLY A 204 -13.11 4.58 -4.12
N GLN A 205 -13.33 5.11 -5.32
CA GLN A 205 -13.32 4.38 -6.58
C GLN A 205 -12.31 5.05 -7.51
N ILE A 206 -11.29 4.31 -7.94
CA ILE A 206 -10.19 4.82 -8.77
C ILE A 206 -10.37 4.27 -10.18
N PRO A 207 -10.53 5.13 -11.19
CA PRO A 207 -10.67 4.70 -12.58
C PRO A 207 -9.33 4.17 -13.13
N ILE A 208 -9.40 3.41 -14.22
CA ILE A 208 -8.23 3.07 -15.02
C ILE A 208 -7.68 4.37 -15.60
N ASN A 209 -6.41 4.63 -15.34
CA ASN A 209 -5.72 5.81 -15.84
C ASN A 209 -4.35 5.39 -16.38
N ILE A 210 -4.13 5.64 -17.68
CA ILE A 210 -2.90 5.27 -18.38
C ILE A 210 -1.69 5.99 -17.78
N GLU A 211 -1.86 7.23 -17.32
CA GLU A 211 -0.78 8.02 -16.73
C GLU A 211 -0.35 7.46 -15.35
N ILE A 212 -1.24 6.86 -14.56
CA ILE A 212 -0.84 6.17 -13.32
C ILE A 212 0.15 5.05 -13.63
N ARG A 213 -0.15 4.22 -14.65
CA ARG A 213 0.74 3.14 -15.07
C ARG A 213 2.07 3.69 -15.58
N LYS A 214 2.02 4.62 -16.54
CA LYS A 214 3.21 5.22 -17.15
C LYS A 214 4.12 5.85 -16.10
N ASN A 215 3.57 6.68 -15.22
CA ASN A 215 4.31 7.34 -14.15
C ASN A 215 4.91 6.32 -13.16
N SER A 216 4.20 5.22 -12.86
CA SER A 216 4.74 4.14 -12.01
C SER A 216 5.93 3.43 -12.66
N ASP A 217 5.88 3.18 -13.97
CA ASP A 217 6.97 2.57 -14.73
C ASP A 217 8.21 3.48 -14.80
N GLU A 218 8.00 4.79 -14.85
CA GLU A 218 9.04 5.83 -14.92
C GLU A 218 9.61 6.24 -13.55
N GLY A 219 9.07 5.70 -12.45
CA GLY A 219 9.53 6.05 -11.10
C GLY A 219 9.09 7.44 -10.62
N ASN A 220 8.02 7.98 -11.19
CA ASN A 220 7.47 9.30 -10.92
C ASN A 220 6.00 9.19 -10.50
N PRO A 221 5.68 9.02 -9.21
CA PRO A 221 4.31 8.76 -8.76
C PRO A 221 3.30 9.80 -9.27
N PHE A 222 2.15 9.34 -9.76
CA PHE A 222 1.17 10.17 -10.46
C PHE A 222 0.70 11.38 -9.65
N VAL A 223 0.40 11.19 -8.36
CA VAL A 223 -0.11 12.25 -7.46
C VAL A 223 0.95 13.32 -7.19
N GLU A 224 2.26 12.99 -7.27
CA GLU A 224 3.34 13.97 -7.11
C GLU A 224 3.37 14.97 -8.26
N ASN A 225 3.18 14.49 -9.49
CA ASN A 225 3.31 15.30 -10.71
C ASN A 225 1.99 15.96 -11.14
N ASN A 226 0.85 15.49 -10.67
CA ASN A 226 -0.47 15.91 -11.12
C ASN A 226 -1.31 16.47 -9.97
N THR A 227 -0.89 17.60 -9.40
CA THR A 227 -1.54 18.21 -8.22
C THR A 227 -2.97 18.69 -8.47
N VAL A 228 -3.32 19.05 -9.71
CA VAL A 228 -4.66 19.49 -10.13
C VAL A 228 -5.24 18.49 -11.13
N ASN A 229 -5.79 17.37 -10.62
CA ASN A 229 -6.37 16.32 -11.43
C ASN A 229 -7.52 15.63 -10.69
N LYS A 230 -8.54 15.16 -11.41
CA LYS A 230 -9.68 14.43 -10.84
C LYS A 230 -9.22 13.19 -10.01
N VAL A 231 -8.24 12.44 -10.54
CA VAL A 231 -7.73 11.24 -9.88
C VAL A 231 -6.93 11.60 -8.61
N THR A 232 -6.13 12.68 -8.65
CA THR A 232 -5.45 13.20 -7.46
C THR A 232 -6.44 13.61 -6.38
N THR A 233 -7.56 14.21 -6.75
CA THR A 233 -8.65 14.55 -5.82
C THR A 233 -9.26 13.28 -5.20
N ILE A 234 -9.41 12.20 -5.96
CA ILE A 234 -9.86 10.90 -5.42
C ILE A 234 -8.89 10.39 -4.36
N PHE A 235 -7.58 10.38 -4.64
CA PHE A 235 -6.56 9.97 -3.65
C PHE A 235 -6.59 10.84 -2.39
N LYS A 236 -6.76 12.16 -2.54
CA LYS A 236 -6.90 13.09 -1.42
C LYS A 236 -8.09 12.72 -0.54
N ASN A 237 -9.27 12.54 -1.14
CA ASN A 237 -10.49 12.19 -0.42
C ASN A 237 -10.37 10.84 0.29
N ILE A 238 -9.73 9.85 -0.34
CA ILE A 238 -9.43 8.55 0.28
C ILE A 238 -8.51 8.74 1.49
N SER A 239 -7.46 9.53 1.36
CA SER A 239 -6.53 9.82 2.46
C SER A 239 -7.23 10.50 3.64
N GLU A 240 -8.09 11.48 3.39
CA GLU A 240 -8.87 12.16 4.42
C GLU A 240 -9.81 11.20 5.18
N LYS A 241 -10.47 10.28 4.47
CA LYS A 241 -11.30 9.23 5.08
C LYS A 241 -10.46 8.26 5.91
N ILE A 242 -9.29 7.84 5.43
CA ILE A 242 -8.37 6.99 6.20
C ILE A 242 -7.99 7.66 7.50
N ILE A 243 -7.59 8.94 7.45
CA ILE A 243 -7.23 9.74 8.64
C ILE A 243 -8.39 9.78 9.63
N LYS A 244 -9.60 10.04 9.14
CA LYS A 244 -10.83 10.07 9.97
C LYS A 244 -11.11 8.71 10.60
N ASN A 245 -10.93 7.63 9.87
CA ASN A 245 -11.27 6.28 10.34
C ASN A 245 -10.23 5.69 11.30
N ILE A 246 -9.00 6.21 11.33
CA ILE A 246 -7.98 5.83 12.32
C ILE A 246 -8.24 6.54 13.66
N ASN A 247 -8.71 7.77 13.64
CA ASN A 247 -9.03 8.54 14.85
C ASN A 247 -10.35 8.06 15.47
#